data_8119583067582a4592ccd93737adac80
#
_entry.id   8119583067582a4592ccd93737adac80
#
_cell.length_a   1.000
_cell.length_b   1.000
_cell.length_c   1.000
_cell.angle_alpha   90.00
_cell.angle_beta   90.00
_cell.angle_gamma   90.00
#
_symmetry.space_group_name_H-M   'P 1'
#
loop_
_entity.id
_entity.type
_entity.pdbx_description
1 polymer ?
#
loop_
_entity_poly.entity_id
_entity_poly.type
_entity_poly.pdbx_seq_one_letter_code
_entity_poly.pdbx_strand_id
1 'polypeptide(L)'
;MASLLPEMEESDIISALEGRIYYNPEAGGYEVADKFISGNVIEKADSLASWLLDHPHHEEGKQSLAALMAARPRPIPFADLDFNLGERWIPAAVYGEFASDFFGTEIRVAYHANMDEYTITCDRKNGNIWHKYAVQGEFRRYDGLHLLKHALHNTIPDINKSKEVIDHSSGETKSIKVRDGEKIQQANSKIEEIRQAFVDWLTRRPETFKEQLTDRYNELFNCFVRPSFDGAHQSFPDLDLKRLGIPDLYKSQKDAV
;
A
#
# COMPACT_ATOMS: atom_id res chain seq x y z
N MET A 1 3.95 -15.96 -35.66
CA MET A 1 3.83 -14.97 -36.75
C MET A 1 4.63 -15.36 -37.99
N ALA A 2 5.90 -15.76 -37.88
CA ALA A 2 6.70 -16.20 -39.04
C ALA A 2 6.05 -17.30 -39.89
N SER A 3 5.29 -18.23 -39.28
CA SER A 3 4.54 -19.24 -40.03
C SER A 3 3.37 -18.71 -40.88
N LEU A 4 2.93 -17.47 -40.65
CA LEU A 4 1.86 -16.82 -41.42
C LEU A 4 2.42 -15.93 -42.56
N LEU A 5 3.72 -15.63 -42.53
CA LEU A 5 4.42 -14.80 -43.50
C LEU A 5 5.67 -15.52 -43.99
N PRO A 6 5.52 -16.62 -44.77
CA PRO A 6 6.64 -17.49 -45.15
C PRO A 6 7.70 -16.85 -46.05
N GLU A 7 7.43 -15.65 -46.56
CA GLU A 7 8.36 -14.88 -47.41
C GLU A 7 9.19 -13.82 -46.65
N MET A 8 8.99 -13.69 -45.32
CA MET A 8 9.71 -12.72 -44.48
C MET A 8 10.62 -13.45 -43.48
N GLU A 9 11.83 -12.95 -43.34
CA GLU A 9 12.73 -13.40 -42.27
C GLU A 9 12.24 -12.88 -40.92
N GLU A 10 12.52 -13.61 -39.85
CA GLU A 10 12.08 -13.24 -38.49
C GLU A 10 12.61 -11.89 -38.06
N SER A 11 13.84 -11.54 -38.45
CA SER A 11 14.48 -10.24 -38.22
C SER A 11 13.71 -9.09 -38.84
N ASP A 12 13.18 -9.29 -40.05
CA ASP A 12 12.42 -8.28 -40.78
C ASP A 12 11.06 -8.03 -40.10
N ILE A 13 10.43 -9.10 -39.61
CA ILE A 13 9.18 -9.03 -38.86
C ILE A 13 9.37 -8.27 -37.55
N ILE A 14 10.44 -8.59 -36.80
CA ILE A 14 10.78 -7.90 -35.56
C ILE A 14 11.01 -6.41 -35.80
N SER A 15 11.81 -6.08 -36.83
CA SER A 15 12.08 -4.69 -37.21
C SER A 15 10.82 -3.92 -37.61
N ALA A 16 9.90 -4.56 -38.36
CA ALA A 16 8.63 -3.96 -38.77
C ALA A 16 7.67 -3.73 -37.59
N LEU A 17 7.84 -4.45 -36.49
CA LEU A 17 7.03 -4.35 -35.28
C LEU A 17 7.74 -3.62 -34.15
N GLU A 18 8.84 -2.91 -34.45
CA GLU A 18 9.57 -2.13 -33.45
C GLU A 18 8.64 -1.15 -32.71
N GLY A 19 8.72 -1.13 -31.38
CA GLY A 19 7.82 -0.35 -30.50
C GLY A 19 6.42 -0.94 -30.31
N ARG A 20 6.05 -2.01 -31.03
CA ARG A 20 4.78 -2.73 -30.86
C ARG A 20 4.94 -4.07 -30.14
N ILE A 21 6.16 -4.62 -30.15
CA ILE A 21 6.52 -5.83 -29.41
C ILE A 21 7.81 -5.59 -28.66
N TYR A 22 7.98 -6.29 -27.54
CA TYR A 22 9.17 -6.23 -26.70
C TYR A 22 9.60 -7.65 -26.32
N TYR A 23 10.90 -7.88 -26.26
CA TYR A 23 11.46 -9.15 -25.83
C TYR A 23 11.25 -9.34 -24.33
N ASN A 24 10.62 -10.46 -23.95
CA ASN A 24 10.41 -10.86 -22.57
C ASN A 24 11.08 -12.20 -22.30
N PRO A 25 12.19 -12.25 -21.56
CA PRO A 25 12.89 -13.49 -21.24
C PRO A 25 12.04 -14.48 -20.42
N GLU A 26 11.12 -13.99 -19.57
CA GLU A 26 10.22 -14.84 -18.80
C GLU A 26 9.21 -15.58 -19.70
N ALA A 27 8.76 -14.94 -20.77
CA ALA A 27 7.90 -15.56 -21.77
C ALA A 27 8.69 -16.36 -22.83
N GLY A 28 10.01 -16.27 -22.82
CA GLY A 28 10.88 -16.92 -23.80
C GLY A 28 10.75 -16.37 -25.21
N GLY A 29 10.33 -15.08 -25.37
CA GLY A 29 10.14 -14.50 -26.68
C GLY A 29 9.54 -13.08 -26.63
N TYR A 30 8.86 -12.68 -27.70
CA TYR A 30 8.27 -11.35 -27.81
C TYR A 30 6.83 -11.30 -27.32
N GLU A 31 6.51 -10.26 -26.58
CA GLU A 31 5.14 -9.89 -26.17
C GLU A 31 4.71 -8.59 -26.83
N VAL A 32 3.41 -8.40 -27.07
CA VAL A 32 2.86 -7.13 -27.53
C VAL A 32 3.06 -6.02 -26.48
N ALA A 33 3.31 -4.79 -26.95
CA ALA A 33 3.64 -3.65 -26.11
C ALA A 33 2.62 -3.45 -24.97
N ASP A 34 1.33 -3.45 -25.29
CA ASP A 34 0.25 -3.19 -24.31
C ASP A 34 0.25 -4.19 -23.14
N LYS A 35 0.65 -5.43 -23.39
CA LYS A 35 0.79 -6.46 -22.36
C LYS A 35 2.13 -6.32 -21.62
N PHE A 36 3.20 -6.06 -22.37
CA PHE A 36 4.56 -6.01 -21.80
C PHE A 36 4.74 -4.82 -20.86
N ILE A 37 4.33 -3.60 -21.28
CA ILE A 37 4.47 -2.35 -20.51
C ILE A 37 3.32 -2.11 -19.52
N SER A 38 2.53 -3.14 -19.19
CA SER A 38 1.44 -3.09 -18.21
C SER A 38 1.70 -4.03 -17.04
N GLY A 39 0.88 -3.94 -16.00
CA GLY A 39 1.08 -4.69 -14.75
C GLY A 39 2.14 -4.04 -13.87
N ASN A 40 2.84 -4.84 -13.06
CA ASN A 40 3.94 -4.35 -12.23
C ASN A 40 5.19 -4.10 -13.08
N VAL A 41 5.33 -2.89 -13.61
CA VAL A 41 6.42 -2.51 -14.51
C VAL A 41 7.77 -2.39 -13.78
N ILE A 42 7.75 -2.16 -12.46
CA ILE A 42 8.99 -2.08 -11.65
C ILE A 42 9.57 -3.48 -11.51
N GLU A 43 8.78 -4.46 -11.06
CA GLU A 43 9.22 -5.85 -10.92
C GLU A 43 9.70 -6.44 -12.25
N LYS A 44 8.96 -6.19 -13.35
CA LYS A 44 9.39 -6.60 -14.70
C LYS A 44 10.72 -5.97 -15.10
N ALA A 45 10.92 -4.68 -14.80
CA ALA A 45 12.18 -4.00 -15.11
C ALA A 45 13.35 -4.56 -14.30
N ASP A 46 13.14 -4.85 -13.01
CA ASP A 46 14.18 -5.40 -12.14
C ASP A 46 14.54 -6.84 -12.54
N SER A 47 13.54 -7.68 -12.86
CA SER A 47 13.75 -9.02 -13.42
C SER A 47 14.55 -8.97 -14.72
N LEU A 48 14.16 -8.09 -15.65
CA LEU A 48 14.85 -7.94 -16.94
C LEU A 48 16.25 -7.36 -16.77
N ALA A 49 16.46 -6.40 -15.88
CA ALA A 49 17.77 -5.87 -15.57
C ALA A 49 18.70 -6.94 -15.00
N SER A 50 18.19 -7.80 -14.10
CA SER A 50 18.93 -8.92 -13.55
C SER A 50 19.30 -9.94 -14.64
N TRP A 51 18.37 -10.26 -15.55
CA TRP A 51 18.63 -11.16 -16.68
C TRP A 51 19.71 -10.59 -17.62
N LEU A 52 19.71 -9.27 -17.85
CA LEU A 52 20.69 -8.59 -18.71
C LEU A 52 22.12 -8.61 -18.12
N LEU A 53 22.31 -8.83 -16.82
CA LEU A 53 23.65 -9.02 -16.25
C LEU A 53 24.35 -10.27 -16.85
N ASP A 54 23.58 -11.32 -17.12
CA ASP A 54 24.06 -12.54 -17.75
C ASP A 54 24.05 -12.46 -19.28
N HIS A 55 23.32 -11.47 -19.86
CA HIS A 55 23.14 -11.29 -21.30
C HIS A 55 23.45 -9.85 -21.75
N PRO A 56 24.65 -9.32 -21.48
CA PRO A 56 24.97 -7.90 -21.64
C PRO A 56 24.94 -7.37 -23.08
N HIS A 57 24.94 -8.26 -24.08
CA HIS A 57 24.94 -7.91 -25.51
C HIS A 57 23.56 -8.09 -26.17
N HIS A 58 22.52 -8.40 -25.42
CA HIS A 58 21.16 -8.60 -25.96
C HIS A 58 20.47 -7.24 -26.15
N GLU A 59 20.55 -6.69 -27.38
CA GLU A 59 20.05 -5.35 -27.67
C GLU A 59 18.53 -5.20 -27.53
N GLU A 60 17.75 -6.21 -27.95
CA GLU A 60 16.31 -6.23 -27.80
C GLU A 60 15.88 -6.21 -26.31
N GLY A 61 16.63 -6.88 -25.45
CA GLY A 61 16.41 -6.84 -24.00
C GLY A 61 16.68 -5.44 -23.43
N LYS A 62 17.71 -4.76 -23.90
CA LYS A 62 17.98 -3.37 -23.49
C LYS A 62 16.87 -2.40 -23.94
N GLN A 63 16.36 -2.57 -25.18
CA GLN A 63 15.22 -1.80 -25.67
C GLN A 63 13.96 -2.06 -24.82
N SER A 64 13.72 -3.32 -24.47
CA SER A 64 12.62 -3.74 -23.61
C SER A 64 12.74 -3.11 -22.21
N LEU A 65 13.93 -3.10 -21.61
CA LEU A 65 14.19 -2.45 -20.33
C LEU A 65 13.94 -0.94 -20.42
N ALA A 66 14.43 -0.29 -21.47
CA ALA A 66 14.19 1.14 -21.68
C ALA A 66 12.69 1.48 -21.79
N ALA A 67 11.90 0.63 -22.45
CA ALA A 67 10.45 0.78 -22.55
C ALA A 67 9.76 0.65 -21.20
N LEU A 68 10.13 -0.35 -20.38
CA LEU A 68 9.61 -0.50 -19.01
C LEU A 68 9.96 0.69 -18.12
N MET A 69 11.21 1.18 -18.22
CA MET A 69 11.65 2.36 -17.47
C MET A 69 10.88 3.63 -17.88
N ALA A 70 10.58 3.79 -19.17
CA ALA A 70 9.77 4.91 -19.67
C ALA A 70 8.29 4.81 -19.27
N ALA A 71 7.78 3.58 -19.08
CA ALA A 71 6.41 3.32 -18.67
C ALA A 71 6.19 3.47 -17.15
N ARG A 72 7.25 3.60 -16.35
CA ARG A 72 7.13 3.78 -14.89
C ARG A 72 6.24 4.97 -14.56
N PRO A 73 5.28 4.82 -13.65
CA PRO A 73 4.49 5.95 -13.16
C PRO A 73 5.40 7.03 -12.55
N ARG A 74 4.97 8.28 -12.62
CA ARG A 74 5.69 9.36 -11.94
C ARG A 74 5.68 9.11 -10.45
N PRO A 75 6.84 9.20 -9.76
CA PRO A 75 6.88 9.04 -8.31
C PRO A 75 5.96 10.03 -7.61
N ILE A 76 5.19 9.55 -6.65
CA ILE A 76 4.37 10.38 -5.78
C ILE A 76 5.32 10.94 -4.71
N PRO A 77 5.45 12.28 -4.58
CA PRO A 77 6.37 12.88 -3.60
C PRO A 77 5.86 12.72 -2.16
N PHE A 78 6.74 12.80 -1.18
CA PHE A 78 6.40 12.69 0.25
C PHE A 78 5.26 13.61 0.68
N ALA A 79 5.21 14.82 0.16
CA ALA A 79 4.19 15.81 0.50
C ALA A 79 2.77 15.44 0.07
N ASP A 80 2.63 14.56 -0.92
CA ASP A 80 1.36 14.10 -1.46
C ASP A 80 0.94 12.74 -0.88
N LEU A 81 1.73 12.17 0.07
CA LEU A 81 1.44 10.92 0.74
C LEU A 81 0.76 11.17 2.09
N ASP A 82 -0.30 10.41 2.33
CA ASP A 82 -0.93 10.34 3.64
C ASP A 82 -0.27 9.21 4.46
N PHE A 83 0.18 9.55 5.67
CA PHE A 83 0.81 8.58 6.57
C PHE A 83 -0.08 8.37 7.79
N ASN A 84 -0.47 7.12 8.01
CA ASN A 84 -1.22 6.73 9.20
C ASN A 84 -0.39 5.80 10.09
N LEU A 85 -0.48 6.02 11.40
CA LEU A 85 0.18 5.16 12.37
C LEU A 85 -0.43 3.74 12.31
N GLY A 86 0.43 2.73 12.09
CA GLY A 86 0.02 1.33 12.01
C GLY A 86 -0.21 0.79 10.60
N GLU A 87 0.12 1.53 9.56
CA GLU A 87 0.13 1.01 8.20
C GLU A 87 1.19 -0.09 8.02
N ARG A 88 0.80 -1.20 7.40
CA ARG A 88 1.64 -2.42 7.33
C ARG A 88 2.87 -2.28 6.43
N TRP A 89 2.83 -1.33 5.48
CA TRP A 89 3.93 -1.08 4.57
C TRP A 89 5.08 -0.28 5.22
N ILE A 90 4.79 0.50 6.26
CA ILE A 90 5.80 1.22 7.04
C ILE A 90 6.50 0.21 7.96
N PRO A 91 7.84 0.11 7.95
CA PRO A 91 8.57 -0.81 8.81
C PRO A 91 8.26 -0.58 10.30
N ALA A 92 8.02 -1.66 11.05
CA ALA A 92 7.69 -1.56 12.48
C ALA A 92 8.79 -0.86 13.31
N ALA A 93 10.05 -0.90 12.85
CA ALA A 93 11.16 -0.17 13.46
C ALA A 93 10.92 1.35 13.48
N VAL A 94 10.30 1.91 12.45
CA VAL A 94 9.93 3.34 12.38
C VAL A 94 8.96 3.70 13.50
N TYR A 95 8.02 2.83 13.80
CA TYR A 95 7.09 3.00 14.93
C TYR A 95 7.80 2.89 16.28
N GLY A 96 8.84 2.06 16.36
CA GLY A 96 9.69 1.95 17.55
C GLY A 96 10.50 3.23 17.79
N GLU A 97 11.11 3.80 16.75
CA GLU A 97 11.82 5.09 16.82
C GLU A 97 10.89 6.23 17.23
N PHE A 98 9.74 6.34 16.55
CA PHE A 98 8.73 7.33 16.91
C PHE A 98 8.30 7.20 18.36
N ALA A 99 7.93 5.99 18.80
CA ALA A 99 7.46 5.76 20.17
C ALA A 99 8.55 6.06 21.20
N SER A 100 9.82 5.76 20.91
CA SER A 100 10.94 6.07 21.78
C SER A 100 11.14 7.59 21.95
N ASP A 101 11.08 8.34 20.85
CA ASP A 101 11.15 9.80 20.87
C ASP A 101 9.95 10.41 21.59
N PHE A 102 8.75 9.94 21.28
CA PHE A 102 7.49 10.47 21.83
C PHE A 102 7.35 10.25 23.34
N PHE A 103 7.66 9.07 23.81
CA PHE A 103 7.57 8.73 25.24
C PHE A 103 8.85 9.08 26.03
N GLY A 104 9.99 9.29 25.34
CA GLY A 104 11.27 9.59 25.99
C GLY A 104 11.89 8.39 26.71
N THR A 105 11.73 7.20 26.18
CA THR A 105 12.32 5.94 26.69
C THR A 105 12.43 4.94 25.54
N GLU A 106 13.35 3.99 25.65
CA GLU A 106 13.54 2.97 24.60
C GLU A 106 12.30 2.08 24.48
N ILE A 107 11.71 2.08 23.28
CA ILE A 107 10.55 1.27 22.92
C ILE A 107 10.84 0.54 21.61
N ARG A 108 10.59 -0.75 21.58
CA ARG A 108 10.73 -1.57 20.39
C ARG A 108 9.34 -2.03 19.95
N VAL A 109 9.08 -1.89 18.65
CA VAL A 109 7.84 -2.35 18.03
C VAL A 109 8.19 -3.41 17.00
N ALA A 110 7.53 -4.55 17.06
CA ALA A 110 7.63 -5.62 16.08
C ALA A 110 6.24 -5.92 15.51
N TYR A 111 6.18 -6.25 14.23
CA TYR A 111 4.96 -6.67 13.55
C TYR A 111 5.03 -8.15 13.18
N HIS A 112 4.01 -8.89 13.53
CA HIS A 112 3.86 -10.32 13.27
C HIS A 112 2.80 -10.54 12.19
N ALA A 113 3.24 -10.70 10.94
CA ALA A 113 2.35 -10.81 9.78
C ALA A 113 1.35 -11.97 9.88
N ASN A 114 1.75 -13.11 10.45
CA ASN A 114 0.89 -14.29 10.60
C ASN A 114 -0.33 -14.05 11.52
N MET A 115 -0.22 -13.11 12.46
CA MET A 115 -1.28 -12.78 13.43
C MET A 115 -1.88 -11.40 13.18
N ASP A 116 -1.34 -10.65 12.23
CA ASP A 116 -1.64 -9.22 12.00
C ASP A 116 -1.56 -8.40 13.30
N GLU A 117 -0.51 -8.62 14.09
CA GLU A 117 -0.39 -8.05 15.44
C GLU A 117 0.93 -7.30 15.65
N TYR A 118 0.85 -6.16 16.34
CA TYR A 118 2.02 -5.44 16.84
C TYR A 118 2.34 -5.84 18.27
N THR A 119 3.60 -6.17 18.53
CA THR A 119 4.17 -6.35 19.85
C THR A 119 5.00 -5.13 20.23
N ILE A 120 4.73 -4.57 21.41
CA ILE A 120 5.42 -3.40 21.92
C ILE A 120 6.17 -3.80 23.18
N THR A 121 7.49 -3.59 23.21
CA THR A 121 8.34 -3.89 24.37
C THR A 121 9.03 -2.61 24.87
N CYS A 122 9.10 -2.46 26.18
CA CYS A 122 9.71 -1.34 26.84
C CYS A 122 10.30 -1.84 28.18
N ASP A 123 11.61 -1.65 28.38
CA ASP A 123 12.30 -2.10 29.58
C ASP A 123 11.94 -1.26 30.81
N ARG A 124 11.75 0.05 30.63
CA ARG A 124 11.40 0.98 31.71
C ARG A 124 10.32 1.94 31.30
N LYS A 125 9.15 1.79 31.88
CA LYS A 125 8.03 2.73 31.71
C LYS A 125 8.29 3.97 32.58
N ASN A 126 8.28 5.14 31.95
CA ASN A 126 8.44 6.44 32.61
C ASN A 126 7.10 7.12 32.92
N GLY A 127 7.16 8.36 33.46
CA GLY A 127 5.97 9.14 33.78
C GLY A 127 5.07 9.48 32.59
N ASN A 128 5.64 9.62 31.39
CA ASN A 128 4.85 9.83 30.18
C ASN A 128 3.94 8.63 29.88
N ILE A 129 4.46 7.42 30.00
CA ILE A 129 3.70 6.17 29.79
C ILE A 129 2.69 5.95 30.92
N TRP A 130 3.13 6.12 32.18
CA TRP A 130 2.29 5.79 33.34
C TRP A 130 1.23 6.82 33.68
N HIS A 131 1.46 8.11 33.38
CA HIS A 131 0.59 9.20 33.84
C HIS A 131 0.08 10.06 32.68
N LYS A 132 0.96 10.68 31.89
CA LYS A 132 0.57 11.63 30.86
C LYS A 132 -0.32 10.99 29.80
N TYR A 133 0.10 9.86 29.25
CA TYR A 133 -0.62 9.14 28.19
C TYR A 133 -1.34 7.89 28.73
N ALA A 134 -1.82 7.93 29.96
CA ALA A 134 -2.59 6.87 30.54
C ALA A 134 -4.03 7.29 30.85
N VAL A 135 -4.94 6.31 30.88
CA VAL A 135 -6.32 6.49 31.34
C VAL A 135 -6.58 5.49 32.46
N GLN A 136 -7.01 5.99 33.60
CA GLN A 136 -7.39 5.16 34.73
C GLN A 136 -8.85 4.76 34.60
N GLY A 137 -9.12 3.51 34.27
CA GLY A 137 -10.43 2.89 34.39
C GLY A 137 -10.66 2.37 35.82
N GLU A 138 -11.89 1.98 36.12
CA GLU A 138 -12.25 1.40 37.43
C GLU A 138 -11.50 0.12 37.74
N PHE A 139 -11.40 -0.79 36.76
CA PHE A 139 -10.82 -2.12 36.95
C PHE A 139 -9.32 -2.20 36.64
N ARG A 140 -8.83 -1.35 35.70
CA ARG A 140 -7.43 -1.33 35.29
C ARG A 140 -7.00 0.00 34.74
N ARG A 141 -5.69 0.20 34.72
CA ARG A 141 -5.06 1.33 34.01
C ARG A 141 -4.74 0.93 32.58
N TYR A 142 -5.03 1.81 31.65
CA TYR A 142 -4.63 1.76 30.24
C TYR A 142 -3.48 2.74 30.10
N ASP A 143 -2.25 2.25 30.15
CA ASP A 143 -1.05 3.07 30.05
C ASP A 143 -0.76 3.49 28.59
N GLY A 144 0.26 4.33 28.39
CA GLY A 144 0.63 4.84 27.07
C GLY A 144 0.96 3.76 26.05
N LEU A 145 1.50 2.61 26.48
CA LEU A 145 1.80 1.49 25.57
C LEU A 145 0.53 0.76 25.14
N HIS A 146 -0.47 0.63 26.01
CA HIS A 146 -1.78 0.12 25.64
C HIS A 146 -2.45 1.05 24.61
N LEU A 147 -2.40 2.38 24.84
CA LEU A 147 -2.99 3.34 23.90
C LEU A 147 -2.23 3.37 22.56
N LEU A 148 -0.90 3.25 22.59
CA LEU A 148 -0.09 3.09 21.37
C LEU A 148 -0.47 1.84 20.59
N LYS A 149 -0.70 0.71 21.28
CA LYS A 149 -1.17 -0.53 20.63
C LYS A 149 -2.51 -0.31 19.93
N HIS A 150 -3.45 0.36 20.59
CA HIS A 150 -4.73 0.71 19.96
C HIS A 150 -4.57 1.69 18.78
N ALA A 151 -3.64 2.64 18.89
CA ALA A 151 -3.32 3.56 17.80
C ALA A 151 -2.78 2.82 16.56
N LEU A 152 -1.87 1.84 16.75
CA LEU A 152 -1.31 1.00 15.69
C LEU A 152 -2.33 0.07 15.02
N HIS A 153 -3.33 -0.40 15.78
CA HIS A 153 -4.37 -1.30 15.27
C HIS A 153 -5.63 -0.57 14.79
N ASN A 154 -5.64 0.76 14.87
CA ASN A 154 -6.82 1.57 14.57
C ASN A 154 -8.08 1.14 15.36
N THR A 155 -7.89 0.85 16.65
CA THR A 155 -8.96 0.42 17.56
C THR A 155 -9.07 1.34 18.77
N ILE A 156 -10.15 1.20 19.52
CA ILE A 156 -10.40 1.94 20.77
C ILE A 156 -10.51 0.92 21.90
N PRO A 157 -9.91 1.17 23.09
CA PRO A 157 -10.02 0.26 24.22
C PRO A 157 -11.44 0.16 24.75
N ASP A 158 -11.86 -1.04 25.13
CA ASP A 158 -13.12 -1.26 25.83
C ASP A 158 -12.90 -1.04 27.33
N ILE A 159 -13.39 0.09 27.83
CA ILE A 159 -13.26 0.50 29.23
C ILE A 159 -14.62 0.38 29.89
N ASN A 160 -14.67 -0.40 30.97
CA ASN A 160 -15.91 -0.68 31.68
C ASN A 160 -15.87 -0.14 33.11
N LYS A 161 -17.05 0.14 33.65
CA LYS A 161 -17.31 0.49 35.04
C LYS A 161 -18.47 -0.31 35.61
N SER A 162 -18.52 -0.40 36.92
CA SER A 162 -19.66 -0.99 37.64
C SER A 162 -20.85 -0.04 37.65
N LYS A 163 -22.05 -0.60 37.48
CA LYS A 163 -23.30 0.12 37.66
C LYS A 163 -24.23 -0.73 38.50
N GLU A 164 -24.75 -0.20 39.58
CA GLU A 164 -25.77 -0.82 40.37
C GLU A 164 -27.12 -0.73 39.67
N VAL A 165 -27.81 -1.86 39.57
CA VAL A 165 -29.16 -1.97 39.00
C VAL A 165 -30.01 -2.77 39.96
N ILE A 166 -31.21 -2.26 40.23
CA ILE A 166 -32.20 -2.99 41.08
C ILE A 166 -32.90 -4.00 40.17
N ASP A 167 -32.83 -5.24 40.57
CA ASP A 167 -33.59 -6.33 39.92
C ASP A 167 -35.07 -6.21 40.40
N HIS A 168 -35.92 -5.75 39.51
CA HIS A 168 -37.33 -5.53 39.79
C HIS A 168 -38.09 -6.81 40.14
N SER A 169 -37.54 -7.99 39.85
CA SER A 169 -38.17 -9.27 40.17
C SER A 169 -37.84 -9.77 41.57
N SER A 170 -36.66 -9.46 42.09
CA SER A 170 -36.17 -9.91 43.43
C SER A 170 -36.06 -8.77 44.45
N GLY A 171 -36.05 -7.49 43.99
CA GLY A 171 -35.77 -6.33 44.82
C GLY A 171 -34.30 -6.18 45.23
N GLU A 172 -33.43 -7.05 44.75
CA GLU A 172 -32.00 -7.04 45.08
C GLU A 172 -31.21 -6.09 44.19
N THR A 173 -30.21 -5.44 44.76
CA THR A 173 -29.27 -4.63 44.00
C THR A 173 -28.17 -5.51 43.44
N LYS A 174 -28.03 -5.51 42.10
CA LYS A 174 -26.98 -6.24 41.37
C LYS A 174 -26.01 -5.27 40.72
N SER A 175 -24.72 -5.54 40.81
CA SER A 175 -23.68 -4.80 40.09
C SER A 175 -23.47 -5.40 38.71
N ILE A 176 -23.66 -4.62 37.66
CA ILE A 176 -23.40 -5.00 36.27
C ILE A 176 -22.26 -4.19 35.70
N LYS A 177 -21.49 -4.78 34.76
CA LYS A 177 -20.47 -4.05 34.00
C LYS A 177 -21.13 -3.32 32.84
N VAL A 178 -20.88 -2.02 32.74
CA VAL A 178 -21.32 -1.18 31.62
C VAL A 178 -20.15 -0.41 31.05
N ARG A 179 -20.23 -0.03 29.78
CA ARG A 179 -19.17 0.75 29.13
C ARG A 179 -19.04 2.13 29.81
N ASP A 180 -17.80 2.54 30.07
CA ASP A 180 -17.47 3.87 30.57
C ASP A 180 -17.19 4.81 29.40
N GLY A 181 -18.25 5.45 28.88
CA GLY A 181 -18.15 6.34 27.73
C GLY A 181 -17.18 7.50 27.91
N GLU A 182 -17.10 8.06 29.14
CA GLU A 182 -16.18 9.17 29.45
C GLU A 182 -14.71 8.70 29.37
N LYS A 183 -14.38 7.55 29.96
CA LYS A 183 -13.02 7.02 29.91
C LYS A 183 -12.62 6.55 28.52
N ILE A 184 -13.56 5.99 27.76
CA ILE A 184 -13.36 5.63 26.35
C ILE A 184 -13.05 6.89 25.54
N GLN A 185 -13.79 7.99 25.73
CA GLN A 185 -13.55 9.25 25.04
C GLN A 185 -12.18 9.85 25.42
N GLN A 186 -11.80 9.81 26.70
CA GLN A 186 -10.47 10.23 27.15
C GLN A 186 -9.35 9.40 26.48
N ALA A 187 -9.54 8.09 26.39
CA ALA A 187 -8.58 7.22 25.72
C ALA A 187 -8.47 7.51 24.23
N ASN A 188 -9.61 7.72 23.56
CA ASN A 188 -9.63 8.05 22.14
C ASN A 188 -8.93 9.40 21.86
N SER A 189 -9.15 10.42 22.66
CA SER A 189 -8.45 11.71 22.51
C SER A 189 -6.92 11.55 22.60
N LYS A 190 -6.44 10.72 23.53
CA LYS A 190 -4.99 10.42 23.65
C LYS A 190 -4.46 9.57 22.50
N ILE A 191 -5.26 8.65 21.97
CA ILE A 191 -4.92 7.86 20.78
C ILE A 191 -4.77 8.80 19.57
N GLU A 192 -5.68 9.73 19.37
CA GLU A 192 -5.58 10.73 18.29
C GLU A 192 -4.38 11.66 18.48
N GLU A 193 -4.05 12.04 19.72
CA GLU A 193 -2.83 12.81 20.02
C GLU A 193 -1.56 12.04 19.60
N ILE A 194 -1.51 10.73 19.87
CA ILE A 194 -0.40 9.85 19.45
C ILE A 194 -0.32 9.77 17.92
N ARG A 195 -1.45 9.62 17.23
CA ARG A 195 -1.49 9.55 15.76
C ARG A 195 -1.01 10.85 15.12
N GLN A 196 -1.52 11.97 15.59
CA GLN A 196 -1.10 13.28 15.09
C GLN A 196 0.39 13.53 15.35
N ALA A 197 0.87 13.16 16.53
CA ALA A 197 2.29 13.28 16.87
C ALA A 197 3.19 12.45 15.95
N PHE A 198 2.72 11.30 15.44
CA PHE A 198 3.45 10.50 14.47
C PHE A 198 3.62 11.24 13.13
N VAL A 199 2.56 11.82 12.60
CA VAL A 199 2.60 12.60 11.35
C VAL A 199 3.55 13.80 11.50
N ASP A 200 3.44 14.52 12.62
CA ASP A 200 4.31 15.66 12.93
C ASP A 200 5.78 15.22 13.09
N TRP A 201 6.02 14.06 13.67
CA TRP A 201 7.36 13.48 13.83
C TRP A 201 7.96 13.09 12.49
N LEU A 202 7.19 12.44 11.59
CA LEU A 202 7.64 12.12 10.22
C LEU A 202 8.02 13.37 9.44
N THR A 203 7.21 14.42 9.53
CA THR A 203 7.44 15.69 8.82
C THR A 203 8.78 16.33 9.23
N ARG A 204 9.25 16.14 10.48
CA ARG A 204 10.50 16.68 11.00
C ARG A 204 11.72 15.80 10.73
N ARG A 205 11.54 14.61 10.14
CA ARG A 205 12.67 13.70 9.84
C ARG A 205 13.54 14.27 8.71
N PRO A 206 14.84 13.87 8.66
CA PRO A 206 15.74 14.23 7.58
C PRO A 206 15.17 13.82 6.20
N GLU A 207 15.55 14.56 5.16
CA GLU A 207 15.07 14.31 3.80
C GLU A 207 15.40 12.89 3.32
N THR A 208 16.59 12.38 3.63
CA THR A 208 16.99 11.00 3.30
C THR A 208 16.06 9.94 3.87
N PHE A 209 15.51 10.17 5.07
CA PHE A 209 14.52 9.26 5.67
C PHE A 209 13.17 9.33 4.94
N LYS A 210 12.74 10.55 4.57
CA LYS A 210 11.51 10.76 3.80
C LYS A 210 11.61 10.14 2.42
N GLU A 211 12.76 10.31 1.75
CA GLU A 211 13.04 9.68 0.45
C GLU A 211 12.91 8.16 0.54
N GLN A 212 13.52 7.52 1.54
CA GLN A 212 13.42 6.07 1.73
C GLN A 212 11.97 5.57 1.91
N LEU A 213 11.14 6.32 2.67
CA LEU A 213 9.72 5.98 2.80
C LEU A 213 8.95 6.20 1.49
N THR A 214 9.25 7.28 0.79
CA THR A 214 8.63 7.62 -0.50
C THR A 214 8.95 6.58 -1.56
N ASP A 215 10.21 6.18 -1.68
CA ASP A 215 10.65 5.15 -2.61
C ASP A 215 9.95 3.83 -2.31
N ARG A 216 9.93 3.42 -1.04
CA ARG A 216 9.21 2.21 -0.63
C ARG A 216 7.72 2.24 -0.95
N TYR A 217 7.06 3.39 -0.76
CA TYR A 217 5.65 3.55 -1.13
C TYR A 217 5.45 3.39 -2.64
N ASN A 218 6.28 4.09 -3.43
CA ASN A 218 6.19 4.04 -4.89
C ASN A 218 6.49 2.63 -5.44
N GLU A 219 7.44 1.91 -4.86
CA GLU A 219 7.73 0.52 -5.24
C GLU A 219 6.57 -0.43 -4.93
N LEU A 220 5.84 -0.22 -3.83
CA LEU A 220 4.76 -1.11 -3.41
C LEU A 220 3.41 -0.77 -4.05
N PHE A 221 3.10 0.51 -4.24
CA PHE A 221 1.75 0.95 -4.59
C PHE A 221 1.67 1.74 -5.90
N ASN A 222 2.78 2.36 -6.33
CA ASN A 222 2.84 3.15 -7.56
C ASN A 222 3.66 2.44 -8.65
N CYS A 223 3.61 1.12 -8.66
CA CYS A 223 4.38 0.27 -9.58
C CYS A 223 3.53 -0.30 -10.72
N PHE A 224 2.21 -0.11 -10.67
CA PHE A 224 1.28 -0.78 -11.56
C PHE A 224 0.77 0.14 -12.66
N VAL A 225 1.00 -0.25 -13.91
CA VAL A 225 0.47 0.41 -15.11
C VAL A 225 -0.71 -0.40 -15.63
N ARG A 226 -1.87 0.26 -15.81
CA ARG A 226 -3.03 -0.39 -16.42
C ARG A 226 -2.80 -0.59 -17.91
N PRO A 227 -3.14 -1.76 -18.48
CA PRO A 227 -3.08 -1.95 -19.90
C PRO A 227 -4.04 -0.97 -20.59
N SER A 228 -3.57 -0.38 -21.69
CA SER A 228 -4.36 0.54 -22.51
C SER A 228 -4.48 -0.06 -23.89
N PHE A 229 -5.63 -0.61 -24.20
CA PHE A 229 -5.91 -1.15 -25.53
C PHE A 229 -6.48 -0.06 -26.41
N ASP A 230 -5.99 0.03 -27.65
CA ASP A 230 -6.51 0.96 -28.66
C ASP A 230 -7.17 0.16 -29.80
N GLY A 231 -8.48 0.07 -29.77
CA GLY A 231 -9.30 -0.54 -30.79
C GLY A 231 -9.62 0.36 -31.98
N ALA A 232 -9.02 1.55 -32.09
CA ALA A 232 -9.32 2.53 -33.15
C ALA A 232 -9.07 1.98 -34.57
N HIS A 233 -8.14 1.04 -34.71
CA HIS A 233 -7.81 0.38 -35.99
C HIS A 233 -8.81 -0.71 -36.39
N GLN A 234 -9.69 -1.11 -35.47
CA GLN A 234 -10.64 -2.21 -35.75
C GLN A 234 -11.78 -1.75 -36.64
N SER A 235 -12.12 -2.60 -37.61
CA SER A 235 -13.28 -2.44 -38.47
C SER A 235 -14.25 -3.61 -38.28
N PHE A 236 -15.54 -3.31 -38.30
CA PHE A 236 -16.61 -4.28 -38.09
C PHE A 236 -17.51 -4.31 -39.31
N PRO A 237 -17.07 -4.98 -40.41
CA PRO A 237 -17.76 -4.92 -41.71
C PRO A 237 -19.17 -5.51 -41.66
N ASP A 238 -19.44 -6.48 -40.77
CA ASP A 238 -20.74 -7.13 -40.61
C ASP A 238 -21.68 -6.41 -39.64
N LEU A 239 -21.24 -5.26 -39.06
CA LEU A 239 -22.01 -4.47 -38.13
C LEU A 239 -22.86 -3.41 -38.87
N ASP A 240 -24.17 -3.55 -38.87
CA ASP A 240 -25.07 -2.53 -39.43
C ASP A 240 -25.36 -1.41 -38.44
N LEU A 241 -24.48 -0.40 -38.43
CA LEU A 241 -24.58 0.78 -37.57
C LEU A 241 -25.86 1.59 -37.82
N LYS A 242 -26.38 1.58 -39.09
CA LYS A 242 -27.62 2.28 -39.41
C LYS A 242 -28.83 1.62 -38.76
N ARG A 243 -28.85 0.28 -38.75
CA ARG A 243 -29.90 -0.50 -38.05
C ARG A 243 -29.86 -0.29 -36.54
N LEU A 244 -28.67 -0.05 -35.98
CA LEU A 244 -28.49 0.27 -34.58
C LEU A 244 -28.80 1.75 -34.26
N GLY A 245 -28.95 2.59 -35.26
CA GLY A 245 -29.20 4.03 -35.08
C GLY A 245 -28.07 4.81 -34.51
N ILE A 246 -26.82 4.32 -34.65
CA ILE A 246 -25.60 4.97 -34.14
C ILE A 246 -24.67 5.31 -35.30
N PRO A 247 -23.93 6.44 -35.24
CA PRO A 247 -22.98 6.84 -36.30
C PRO A 247 -21.71 5.99 -36.30
N ASP A 248 -21.25 5.54 -35.13
CA ASP A 248 -20.07 4.71 -34.93
C ASP A 248 -20.14 4.03 -33.53
N LEU A 249 -19.28 3.04 -33.31
CA LEU A 249 -19.07 2.46 -31.97
C LEU A 249 -18.33 3.45 -31.06
N TYR A 250 -18.67 3.44 -29.78
CA TYR A 250 -17.92 4.18 -28.79
C TYR A 250 -16.48 3.65 -28.68
N LYS A 251 -15.54 4.53 -28.31
CA LYS A 251 -14.14 4.13 -28.14
C LYS A 251 -14.01 2.92 -27.19
N SER A 252 -14.69 2.95 -26.04
CA SER A 252 -14.70 1.84 -25.07
C SER A 252 -15.21 0.51 -25.63
N GLN A 253 -16.09 0.54 -26.65
CA GLN A 253 -16.56 -0.66 -27.31
C GLN A 253 -15.54 -1.21 -28.30
N LYS A 254 -14.80 -0.33 -29.01
CA LYS A 254 -13.70 -0.74 -29.88
C LYS A 254 -12.51 -1.26 -29.09
N ASP A 255 -12.20 -0.63 -27.95
CA ASP A 255 -11.07 -1.00 -27.09
C ASP A 255 -11.30 -2.32 -26.31
N ALA A 256 -12.54 -2.82 -26.25
CA ALA A 256 -12.92 -4.04 -25.53
C ALA A 256 -12.82 -5.33 -26.37
N VAL A 257 -12.57 -5.21 -27.67
CA VAL A 257 -12.44 -6.32 -28.64
C VAL A 257 -11.00 -6.56 -28.98
#